data_7883991ade80bf776267e6e99d161d25
#
_entry.id   7883991ade80bf776267e6e99d161d25
#
_cell.length_a   1.000
_cell.length_b   1.000
_cell.length_c   1.000
_cell.angle_alpha   90.00
_cell.angle_beta   90.00
_cell.angle_gamma   90.00
#
_symmetry.space_group_name_H-M   'P 1'
#
loop_
_entity.id
_entity.type
_entity.pdbx_description
1 polymer ?
#
loop_
_entity_poly.entity_id
_entity_poly.type
_entity_poly.pdbx_seq_one_letter_code
_entity_poly.pdbx_strand_id
1 'polypeptide(L)'
;MCGYETDLNKDMQIDLDDRQMFMSHENTIPERKMFANDTISTEKFSADNWEVEAALGEKKKPGKSKSRKYNSSKYMQRSGLGQYGMATVVKKYQSKQSEDAEKNIEQQIVEKNREDRSTGSKVQMLIEVLNENYDFAVFDQQLYLYVETAGFWELVQESEANRQLRRCVLQLGYYNVNKSTLYEVYECLLIEAQTISETCEHKNCLNFQNVAVNWKDNEIVSNRKNLFFRYALQLDYVTTGKNKGGRFMQFIYESLLNDDATIREFKKFFGLVLSGIRDLKTCFFLYGASNTGKSVVLNVLRALVGERWSASLSFTQMGNEFAITQLLGKRVNLSGEVSGASNKRLDIFKSLTGNDYITACFKGKDHFQFKNESLLVFACNSFPPVQAIDEFDSFLSRIIIFPFDNVVPRSEWESNLDKKLLESEAEIISVAMEGLKLLEEDDFEFYESKRMKACKQAFIGEYNSFESFAQEYIEVYPEGIEPSAKIKKYYQEFCADNDFVMLADNVWTRFLKQKYCCQKVFYTEPDAISGKRIRAYKGIRLVDMSTEKE
;
A
#
# COMPACT_ATOMS: atom_id res chain seq x y z
N MET A 1 13.64 58.66 -13.12
CA MET A 1 15.07 58.94 -13.32
C MET A 1 15.85 57.68 -13.12
N CYS A 2 16.63 57.33 -14.14
CA CYS A 2 17.61 56.23 -14.26
C CYS A 2 17.07 54.81 -14.02
N GLY A 3 16.95 53.94 -14.93
CA GLY A 3 17.59 53.72 -16.25
C GLY A 3 18.86 52.88 -16.10
N TYR A 4 18.76 51.56 -16.37
CA TYR A 4 19.84 50.77 -16.99
C TYR A 4 19.25 49.48 -17.57
N GLU A 5 19.00 49.51 -18.88
CA GLU A 5 19.05 48.33 -19.77
C GLU A 5 20.52 48.04 -20.03
N THR A 6 20.91 46.77 -20.06
CA THR A 6 22.01 46.30 -20.92
C THR A 6 21.78 44.85 -21.33
N ASP A 7 21.62 44.70 -22.64
CA ASP A 7 21.86 43.54 -23.50
C ASP A 7 23.00 42.63 -23.09
N LEU A 8 22.81 41.34 -23.30
CA LEU A 8 23.84 40.40 -23.78
C LEU A 8 23.20 39.18 -24.45
N ASN A 9 22.85 39.37 -25.72
CA ASN A 9 22.85 38.32 -26.72
C ASN A 9 24.25 38.22 -27.27
N LYS A 10 24.88 37.01 -27.19
CA LYS A 10 25.82 36.52 -28.20
C LYS A 10 26.26 35.06 -27.95
N ASP A 11 26.03 34.29 -28.99
CA ASP A 11 26.87 33.22 -29.50
C ASP A 11 27.06 31.92 -28.65
N MET A 12 26.34 30.89 -29.09
CA MET A 12 27.02 29.64 -29.48
C MET A 12 26.15 28.81 -30.41
N GLN A 13 26.42 28.95 -31.70
CA GLN A 13 26.15 27.98 -32.75
C GLN A 13 27.17 26.85 -32.58
N ILE A 14 26.73 25.61 -32.39
CA ILE A 14 27.57 24.41 -32.55
C ILE A 14 26.88 23.47 -33.55
N ASP A 15 27.65 23.21 -34.58
CA ASP A 15 27.54 22.36 -35.74
C ASP A 15 26.61 21.15 -35.68
N LEU A 16 25.76 21.12 -36.70
CA LEU A 16 25.16 19.95 -37.32
C LEU A 16 26.12 19.43 -38.41
N ASP A 17 26.97 18.44 -38.07
CA ASP A 17 27.58 17.51 -39.05
C ASP A 17 28.27 16.39 -38.27
N ASP A 18 27.55 15.27 -38.12
CA ASP A 18 28.09 13.90 -37.97
C ASP A 18 26.95 12.88 -37.92
N ARG A 19 26.18 12.86 -39.02
CA ARG A 19 25.34 11.69 -39.36
C ARG A 19 25.66 11.27 -40.76
N GLN A 20 26.71 10.46 -40.90
CA GLN A 20 26.88 9.50 -42.03
C GLN A 20 28.16 8.71 -41.81
N MET A 21 28.03 7.54 -41.20
CA MET A 21 28.84 6.34 -41.48
C MET A 21 28.42 5.25 -40.47
N PHE A 22 27.69 4.29 -40.95
CA PHE A 22 27.71 2.87 -40.65
C PHE A 22 26.39 2.24 -41.08
N MET A 23 26.24 2.12 -42.38
CA MET A 23 25.39 1.10 -43.00
C MET A 23 26.37 0.10 -43.65
N SER A 24 26.24 -1.15 -43.26
CA SER A 24 26.49 -2.36 -43.99
C SER A 24 27.08 -3.47 -43.12
N HIS A 25 26.23 -4.37 -42.69
CA HIS A 25 26.52 -5.82 -42.73
C HIS A 25 25.23 -6.58 -42.51
N GLU A 26 24.68 -7.06 -43.60
CA GLU A 26 23.67 -8.11 -43.65
C GLU A 26 24.22 -9.38 -43.02
N ASN A 27 23.47 -9.96 -42.07
CA ASN A 27 23.62 -11.37 -41.74
C ASN A 27 22.24 -12.02 -41.70
N THR A 28 21.97 -12.76 -42.77
CA THR A 28 20.87 -13.68 -42.98
C THR A 28 20.80 -14.75 -41.89
N ILE A 29 19.64 -14.85 -41.24
CA ILE A 29 19.28 -15.98 -40.36
C ILE A 29 18.39 -16.94 -41.19
N PRO A 30 18.67 -18.26 -41.18
CA PRO A 30 17.89 -19.23 -41.97
C PRO A 30 16.54 -19.57 -41.30
N GLU A 31 15.52 -19.63 -42.13
CA GLU A 31 14.17 -20.12 -41.83
C GLU A 31 14.19 -21.50 -41.17
N ARG A 32 13.53 -21.66 -40.04
CA ARG A 32 13.13 -22.94 -39.48
C ARG A 32 11.62 -23.12 -39.56
N LYS A 33 11.27 -24.19 -40.25
CA LYS A 33 9.97 -24.72 -40.58
C LYS A 33 8.97 -24.72 -39.40
N MET A 34 7.76 -24.28 -39.72
CA MET A 34 6.53 -24.57 -38.98
C MET A 34 6.31 -26.09 -38.88
N PHE A 35 6.02 -26.57 -37.69
CA PHE A 35 5.26 -27.78 -37.47
C PHE A 35 3.94 -27.46 -36.79
N ALA A 36 2.91 -28.02 -37.37
CA ALA A 36 1.52 -27.83 -37.05
C ALA A 36 1.12 -28.63 -35.79
N ASN A 37 0.17 -28.05 -35.06
CA ASN A 37 -0.90 -28.67 -34.28
C ASN A 37 -0.59 -29.94 -33.49
N ASP A 38 -0.54 -29.83 -32.16
CA ASP A 38 -1.14 -30.82 -31.28
C ASP A 38 -1.93 -30.13 -30.18
N THR A 39 -3.24 -30.31 -30.28
CA THR A 39 -4.26 -29.96 -29.30
C THR A 39 -4.08 -30.87 -28.08
N ILE A 40 -3.62 -30.32 -26.96
CA ILE A 40 -3.66 -31.03 -25.66
C ILE A 40 -4.91 -30.58 -24.92
N SER A 41 -5.83 -31.55 -24.77
CA SER A 41 -7.04 -31.48 -23.99
C SER A 41 -6.72 -31.19 -22.52
N THR A 42 -7.41 -30.21 -21.95
CA THR A 42 -7.43 -29.93 -20.51
C THR A 42 -8.21 -31.03 -19.78
N GLU A 43 -7.54 -32.04 -19.27
CA GLU A 43 -8.12 -32.92 -18.24
C GLU A 43 -7.93 -32.31 -16.85
N LYS A 44 -9.05 -32.20 -16.15
CA LYS A 44 -9.15 -31.79 -14.76
C LYS A 44 -8.45 -32.82 -13.89
N PHE A 45 -7.37 -32.43 -13.24
CA PHE A 45 -6.79 -33.22 -12.17
C PHE A 45 -7.64 -33.09 -10.91
N SER A 46 -8.35 -34.14 -10.55
CA SER A 46 -9.03 -34.29 -9.28
C SER A 46 -8.02 -34.70 -8.18
N ALA A 47 -8.32 -34.30 -6.93
CA ALA A 47 -7.43 -34.36 -5.78
C ALA A 47 -7.18 -35.75 -5.16
N ASP A 48 -7.47 -36.86 -5.88
CA ASP A 48 -7.61 -38.19 -5.25
C ASP A 48 -6.48 -39.20 -5.55
N ASN A 49 -5.33 -38.82 -6.08
CA ASN A 49 -4.25 -39.75 -6.40
C ASN A 49 -2.99 -39.62 -5.52
N TRP A 50 -3.14 -39.62 -4.18
CA TRP A 50 -2.00 -39.59 -3.22
C TRP A 50 -1.93 -40.82 -2.31
N GLU A 51 -2.51 -41.94 -2.70
CA GLU A 51 -2.43 -43.22 -1.94
C GLU A 51 -1.59 -44.29 -2.62
N VAL A 52 -0.47 -43.99 -3.21
CA VAL A 52 0.49 -45.03 -3.61
C VAL A 52 1.89 -44.55 -3.29
N GLU A 53 2.39 -44.91 -2.15
CA GLU A 53 3.79 -45.19 -1.81
C GLU A 53 4.03 -45.27 -0.30
N ALA A 54 3.27 -46.16 0.35
CA ALA A 54 3.56 -46.60 1.72
C ALA A 54 3.55 -48.13 1.83
N ALA A 55 4.27 -48.77 0.93
CA ALA A 55 4.49 -50.21 1.01
C ALA A 55 5.93 -50.53 0.64
N LEU A 56 6.82 -50.54 1.63
CA LEU A 56 7.98 -51.44 1.69
C LEU A 56 8.78 -51.11 2.96
N GLY A 57 8.72 -52.00 3.94
CA GLY A 57 9.66 -51.97 5.07
C GLY A 57 9.13 -52.40 6.42
N GLU A 58 8.57 -53.61 6.51
CA GLU A 58 8.49 -54.29 7.82
C GLU A 58 9.89 -54.69 8.27
N LYS A 59 10.30 -54.29 9.49
CA LYS A 59 10.82 -55.20 10.54
C LYS A 59 11.31 -54.48 11.81
N LYS A 60 10.69 -54.95 12.92
CA LYS A 60 11.17 -54.98 14.32
C LYS A 60 10.95 -53.71 15.18
N LYS A 61 9.96 -53.86 16.09
CA LYS A 61 9.83 -53.12 17.35
C LYS A 61 11.03 -53.36 18.29
N PRO A 62 11.46 -52.38 19.09
CA PRO A 62 10.84 -52.17 20.41
C PRO A 62 10.79 -50.69 20.88
N GLY A 63 9.95 -50.38 21.85
CA GLY A 63 10.12 -49.30 22.80
C GLY A 63 9.21 -48.10 22.61
N LYS A 64 8.20 -47.99 23.48
CA LYS A 64 7.25 -46.87 23.59
C LYS A 64 7.94 -45.53 23.85
N SER A 65 7.95 -44.62 22.88
CA SER A 65 7.99 -43.20 23.13
C SER A 65 6.87 -42.54 22.35
N LYS A 66 6.10 -41.65 23.01
CA LYS A 66 4.97 -40.94 22.42
C LYS A 66 5.45 -39.96 21.35
N SER A 67 5.53 -40.37 20.09
CA SER A 67 5.74 -39.46 18.97
C SER A 67 4.39 -38.82 18.64
N ARG A 68 4.29 -37.50 18.86
CA ARG A 68 3.22 -36.69 18.29
C ARG A 68 3.35 -36.73 16.76
N LYS A 69 2.42 -37.40 16.10
CA LYS A 69 2.28 -37.29 14.64
C LYS A 69 2.00 -35.86 14.27
N TYR A 70 2.97 -35.19 13.66
CA TYR A 70 2.81 -33.87 13.05
C TYR A 70 2.00 -34.04 11.77
N ASN A 71 0.81 -33.46 11.73
CA ASN A 71 -0.08 -33.49 10.57
C ASN A 71 0.31 -32.34 9.66
N SER A 72 1.15 -32.59 8.66
CA SER A 72 1.70 -31.59 7.71
C SER A 72 0.62 -30.84 6.93
N SER A 73 -0.55 -31.46 6.70
CA SER A 73 -1.64 -30.84 5.92
C SER A 73 -2.28 -29.63 6.61
N LYS A 74 -2.27 -29.56 7.94
CA LYS A 74 -2.87 -28.45 8.70
C LYS A 74 -2.02 -27.16 8.69
N TYR A 75 -0.72 -27.28 8.38
CA TYR A 75 0.20 -26.14 8.28
C TYR A 75 0.21 -25.49 6.90
N MET A 76 -0.08 -26.26 5.83
CA MET A 76 -0.12 -25.71 4.45
C MET A 76 -1.31 -24.78 4.21
N GLN A 77 -2.44 -24.95 4.89
CA GLN A 77 -3.63 -24.10 4.72
C GLN A 77 -3.53 -22.72 5.41
N ARG A 78 -2.57 -22.51 6.32
CA ARG A 78 -2.42 -21.24 7.05
C ARG A 78 -1.41 -20.24 6.47
N SER A 79 -0.63 -20.65 5.47
CA SER A 79 0.33 -19.76 4.79
C SER A 79 0.05 -19.82 3.30
N GLY A 80 -0.45 -18.75 2.70
CA GLY A 80 -0.82 -18.65 1.28
C GLY A 80 0.31 -18.90 0.26
N LEU A 81 1.40 -19.52 0.67
CA LEU A 81 2.58 -19.86 -0.15
C LEU A 81 2.60 -21.34 -0.57
N GLY A 82 1.59 -22.14 -0.18
CA GLY A 82 1.63 -23.59 -0.43
C GLY A 82 1.68 -24.02 -1.89
N GLN A 83 1.26 -23.19 -2.82
CA GLN A 83 1.18 -23.57 -4.23
C GLN A 83 2.37 -23.11 -5.08
N TYR A 84 3.00 -21.97 -4.77
CA TYR A 84 4.00 -21.37 -5.67
C TYR A 84 5.43 -21.90 -5.48
N GLY A 85 5.85 -22.18 -4.26
CA GLY A 85 7.22 -22.68 -3.99
C GLY A 85 7.50 -24.08 -4.52
N MET A 86 6.49 -24.96 -4.58
CA MET A 86 6.70 -26.34 -5.05
C MET A 86 6.86 -26.45 -6.58
N ALA A 87 6.16 -25.63 -7.37
CA ALA A 87 6.18 -25.75 -8.82
C ALA A 87 7.55 -25.43 -9.43
N THR A 88 8.29 -24.50 -8.84
CA THR A 88 9.59 -24.06 -9.38
C THR A 88 10.69 -25.09 -9.12
N VAL A 89 10.75 -25.62 -7.90
CA VAL A 89 11.73 -26.64 -7.55
C VAL A 89 11.47 -27.90 -8.38
N VAL A 90 10.22 -28.34 -8.52
CA VAL A 90 9.87 -29.51 -9.32
C VAL A 90 10.20 -29.31 -10.81
N LYS A 91 9.97 -28.13 -11.41
CA LYS A 91 10.35 -27.87 -12.81
C LYS A 91 11.87 -27.84 -13.01
N LYS A 92 12.64 -27.24 -12.11
CA LYS A 92 14.12 -27.23 -12.18
C LYS A 92 14.71 -28.65 -12.03
N TYR A 93 14.06 -29.50 -11.21
CA TYR A 93 14.41 -30.92 -11.06
C TYR A 93 13.96 -31.77 -12.25
N GLN A 94 12.78 -31.57 -12.77
CA GLN A 94 12.28 -32.32 -13.94
C GLN A 94 13.05 -32.04 -15.23
N SER A 95 13.68 -30.86 -15.38
CA SER A 95 14.51 -30.52 -16.54
C SER A 95 15.95 -31.08 -16.47
N LYS A 96 16.37 -31.69 -15.35
CA LYS A 96 17.71 -32.27 -15.14
C LYS A 96 17.71 -33.78 -14.89
N GLN A 97 16.59 -34.47 -15.05
CA GLN A 97 16.51 -35.88 -14.65
C GLN A 97 17.05 -36.86 -15.68
N SER A 98 18.10 -37.57 -15.23
CA SER A 98 18.22 -39.04 -15.33
C SER A 98 18.16 -39.60 -13.88
N GLU A 99 17.51 -40.73 -13.66
CA GLU A 99 17.36 -41.39 -12.33
C GLU A 99 18.70 -41.62 -11.59
N ASP A 100 19.82 -41.62 -12.33
CA ASP A 100 21.17 -41.76 -11.79
C ASP A 100 21.68 -40.47 -11.14
N ALA A 101 21.16 -39.28 -11.52
CA ALA A 101 21.55 -38.01 -10.91
C ALA A 101 20.92 -37.83 -9.53
N GLU A 102 19.70 -38.28 -9.30
CA GLU A 102 19.04 -38.22 -7.97
C GLU A 102 19.73 -39.11 -6.94
N LYS A 103 20.09 -40.33 -7.30
CA LYS A 103 20.84 -41.24 -6.42
C LYS A 103 22.23 -40.73 -6.10
N ASN A 104 22.88 -40.04 -7.04
CA ASN A 104 24.20 -39.46 -6.82
C ASN A 104 24.14 -38.21 -5.90
N ILE A 105 23.09 -37.40 -6.03
CA ILE A 105 22.86 -36.23 -5.16
C ILE A 105 22.49 -36.69 -3.73
N GLU A 106 21.61 -37.69 -3.58
CA GLU A 106 21.28 -38.25 -2.26
C GLU A 106 22.50 -38.86 -1.58
N GLN A 107 23.36 -39.56 -2.30
CA GLN A 107 24.59 -40.13 -1.76
C GLN A 107 25.60 -39.04 -1.39
N GLN A 108 25.79 -38.01 -2.20
CA GLN A 108 26.66 -36.87 -1.88
C GLN A 108 26.14 -36.07 -0.68
N ILE A 109 24.83 -35.89 -0.55
CA ILE A 109 24.21 -35.25 0.62
C ILE A 109 24.42 -36.10 1.88
N VAL A 110 24.30 -37.42 1.80
CA VAL A 110 24.49 -38.35 2.93
C VAL A 110 25.97 -38.41 3.32
N GLU A 111 26.91 -38.41 2.37
CA GLU A 111 28.35 -38.41 2.65
C GLU A 111 28.82 -37.06 3.22
N LYS A 112 28.43 -35.96 2.62
CA LYS A 112 28.75 -34.58 3.12
C LYS A 112 28.17 -34.33 4.52
N ASN A 113 27.00 -34.88 4.85
CA ASN A 113 26.42 -34.82 6.20
C ASN A 113 27.13 -35.74 7.25
N ARG A 114 28.00 -36.67 6.82
CA ARG A 114 28.76 -37.55 7.72
C ARG A 114 30.13 -37.00 8.11
N GLU A 115 30.74 -36.18 7.26
CA GLU A 115 32.15 -35.78 7.45
C GLU A 115 32.31 -34.55 8.35
N ASP A 116 31.29 -33.72 8.57
CA ASP A 116 31.45 -32.45 9.28
C ASP A 116 30.67 -32.37 10.59
N ARG A 117 31.37 -32.46 11.71
CA ARG A 117 30.82 -32.35 13.06
C ARG A 117 30.85 -30.94 13.65
N SER A 118 31.44 -29.94 12.99
CA SER A 118 31.47 -28.57 13.47
C SER A 118 30.23 -27.79 13.01
N THR A 119 29.64 -26.99 13.90
CA THR A 119 28.46 -26.16 13.57
C THR A 119 28.76 -25.15 12.45
N GLY A 120 29.98 -24.58 12.44
CA GLY A 120 30.40 -23.59 11.43
C GLY A 120 30.48 -24.18 10.01
N SER A 121 30.99 -25.39 9.87
CA SER A 121 31.05 -26.09 8.59
C SER A 121 29.64 -26.41 8.05
N LYS A 122 28.69 -26.74 8.95
CA LYS A 122 27.31 -26.98 8.56
C LYS A 122 26.58 -25.71 8.11
N VAL A 123 26.84 -24.56 8.75
CA VAL A 123 26.29 -23.26 8.34
C VAL A 123 26.80 -22.90 6.96
N GLN A 124 28.14 -22.97 6.74
CA GLN A 124 28.74 -22.67 5.45
C GLN A 124 28.20 -23.54 4.31
N MET A 125 28.09 -24.85 4.53
CA MET A 125 27.51 -25.78 3.56
C MET A 125 26.06 -25.39 3.22
N LEU A 126 25.24 -25.01 4.21
CA LEU A 126 23.85 -24.61 3.97
C LEU A 126 23.77 -23.30 3.17
N ILE A 127 24.66 -22.36 3.42
CA ILE A 127 24.72 -21.10 2.68
C ILE A 127 25.08 -21.37 1.20
N GLU A 128 26.10 -22.19 0.95
CA GLU A 128 26.50 -22.58 -0.41
C GLU A 128 25.32 -23.22 -1.16
N VAL A 129 24.67 -24.20 -0.57
CA VAL A 129 23.52 -24.89 -1.18
C VAL A 129 22.33 -23.95 -1.37
N LEU A 130 22.07 -23.04 -0.43
CA LEU A 130 21.01 -22.06 -0.58
C LEU A 130 21.31 -21.07 -1.70
N ASN A 131 22.53 -20.56 -1.82
CA ASN A 131 22.94 -19.64 -2.88
C ASN A 131 22.99 -20.29 -4.27
N GLU A 132 23.24 -21.61 -4.34
CA GLU A 132 23.16 -22.36 -5.60
C GLU A 132 21.71 -22.52 -6.13
N ASN A 133 20.73 -22.53 -5.22
CA ASN A 133 19.34 -22.86 -5.58
C ASN A 133 18.36 -21.72 -5.45
N TYR A 134 18.72 -20.67 -4.71
CA TYR A 134 17.89 -19.50 -4.45
C TYR A 134 18.69 -18.22 -4.64
N ASP A 135 17.99 -17.14 -4.96
CA ASP A 135 18.57 -15.82 -5.06
C ASP A 135 18.23 -15.00 -3.82
N PHE A 136 19.24 -14.50 -3.13
CA PHE A 136 19.11 -13.61 -1.98
C PHE A 136 19.64 -12.23 -2.32
N ALA A 137 19.04 -11.21 -1.72
CA ALA A 137 19.52 -9.83 -1.80
C ALA A 137 19.25 -9.09 -0.49
N VAL A 138 20.08 -8.10 -0.18
CA VAL A 138 19.90 -7.21 0.96
C VAL A 138 19.52 -5.82 0.46
N PHE A 139 18.44 -5.27 1.00
CA PHE A 139 18.00 -3.91 0.77
C PHE A 139 17.52 -3.31 2.09
N ASP A 140 17.92 -2.08 2.39
CA ASP A 140 17.58 -1.37 3.63
C ASP A 140 17.81 -2.23 4.89
N GLN A 141 18.97 -2.90 4.94
CA GLN A 141 19.39 -3.82 6.03
C GLN A 141 18.45 -5.04 6.23
N GLN A 142 17.64 -5.37 5.25
CA GLN A 142 16.71 -6.50 5.30
C GLN A 142 17.05 -7.52 4.21
N LEU A 143 16.92 -8.80 4.55
CA LEU A 143 17.16 -9.91 3.62
C LEU A 143 15.90 -10.18 2.80
N TYR A 144 16.09 -10.37 1.50
CA TYR A 144 15.04 -10.74 0.55
C TYR A 144 15.40 -12.03 -0.18
N LEU A 145 14.39 -12.84 -0.48
CA LEU A 145 14.45 -14.07 -1.25
C LEU A 145 13.63 -13.91 -2.53
N TYR A 146 14.22 -14.16 -3.70
CA TYR A 146 13.50 -14.10 -4.98
C TYR A 146 12.57 -15.28 -5.17
N VAL A 147 11.30 -15.00 -5.48
CA VAL A 147 10.26 -15.99 -5.80
C VAL A 147 10.08 -16.03 -7.33
N GLU A 148 10.76 -16.95 -8.00
CA GLU A 148 10.84 -17.01 -9.47
C GLU A 148 9.46 -17.18 -10.13
N THR A 149 8.56 -17.99 -9.55
CA THR A 149 7.23 -18.28 -10.10
C THR A 149 6.34 -17.06 -10.23
N ALA A 150 6.44 -16.12 -9.29
CA ALA A 150 5.63 -14.91 -9.26
C ALA A 150 6.46 -13.64 -9.52
N GLY A 151 7.79 -13.76 -9.70
CA GLY A 151 8.68 -12.70 -10.11
C GLY A 151 8.79 -11.54 -9.12
N PHE A 152 8.89 -11.84 -7.82
CA PHE A 152 9.07 -10.82 -6.79
C PHE A 152 10.07 -11.25 -5.72
N TRP A 153 10.59 -10.28 -4.98
CA TRP A 153 11.47 -10.46 -3.84
C TRP A 153 10.68 -10.49 -2.54
N GLU A 154 10.71 -11.62 -1.85
CA GLU A 154 10.04 -11.83 -0.57
C GLU A 154 10.91 -11.37 0.58
N LEU A 155 10.39 -10.48 1.43
CA LEU A 155 11.05 -10.09 2.66
C LEU A 155 11.19 -11.29 3.61
N VAL A 156 12.44 -11.59 4.00
CA VAL A 156 12.76 -12.59 5.03
C VAL A 156 12.84 -11.87 6.37
N GLN A 157 11.72 -11.76 7.08
CA GLN A 157 11.69 -11.11 8.39
C GLN A 157 12.47 -11.93 9.42
N GLU A 158 13.29 -11.29 10.25
CA GLU A 158 14.05 -11.94 11.34
C GLU A 158 13.18 -12.86 12.20
N SER A 159 11.99 -12.39 12.60
CA SER A 159 11.03 -13.17 13.39
C SER A 159 10.50 -14.43 12.70
N GLU A 160 10.47 -14.45 11.38
CA GLU A 160 10.02 -15.56 10.53
C GLU A 160 11.16 -16.25 9.74
N ALA A 161 12.40 -15.74 9.83
CA ALA A 161 13.55 -16.24 9.08
C ALA A 161 13.73 -17.76 9.25
N ASN A 162 13.64 -18.23 10.49
CA ASN A 162 13.69 -19.68 10.77
C ASN A 162 12.61 -20.48 10.03
N ARG A 163 11.43 -19.92 9.82
CA ARG A 163 10.34 -20.59 9.12
C ARG A 163 10.51 -20.55 7.61
N GLN A 164 10.95 -19.43 7.08
CA GLN A 164 11.19 -19.26 5.63
C GLN A 164 12.42 -20.06 5.17
N LEU A 165 13.56 -19.89 5.82
CA LEU A 165 14.77 -20.66 5.53
C LEU A 165 14.58 -22.16 5.79
N ARG A 166 13.80 -22.54 6.82
CA ARG A 166 13.45 -23.95 7.07
C ARG A 166 12.73 -24.59 5.88
N ARG A 167 11.85 -23.85 5.19
CA ARG A 167 11.22 -24.35 3.97
C ARG A 167 12.25 -24.59 2.87
N CYS A 168 13.12 -23.61 2.62
CA CYS A 168 14.15 -23.73 1.60
C CYS A 168 15.03 -24.96 1.84
N VAL A 169 15.56 -25.13 3.04
CA VAL A 169 16.43 -26.27 3.36
C VAL A 169 15.70 -27.60 3.37
N LEU A 170 14.42 -27.64 3.73
CA LEU A 170 13.60 -28.85 3.64
C LEU A 170 13.32 -29.26 2.19
N GLN A 171 13.08 -28.30 1.30
CA GLN A 171 12.91 -28.55 -0.13
C GLN A 171 14.16 -29.10 -0.78
N LEU A 172 15.33 -28.76 -0.24
CA LEU A 172 16.65 -29.27 -0.67
C LEU A 172 17.03 -30.57 0.03
N GLY A 173 16.15 -31.18 0.85
CA GLY A 173 16.39 -32.48 1.51
C GLY A 173 17.11 -32.40 2.86
N TYR A 174 17.36 -31.21 3.40
CA TYR A 174 18.05 -31.06 4.70
C TYR A 174 17.05 -31.07 5.86
N TYR A 175 16.78 -32.22 6.43
CA TYR A 175 15.77 -32.42 7.48
C TYR A 175 16.28 -32.11 8.90
N ASN A 176 17.59 -32.31 9.16
CA ASN A 176 18.20 -32.25 10.49
C ASN A 176 18.91 -30.89 10.76
N VAL A 177 18.21 -29.77 10.51
CA VAL A 177 18.72 -28.43 10.79
C VAL A 177 17.95 -27.87 11.98
N ASN A 178 18.65 -27.45 13.03
CA ASN A 178 18.06 -26.86 14.22
C ASN A 178 17.81 -25.35 14.05
N LYS A 179 17.10 -24.74 15.01
CA LYS A 179 16.72 -23.33 14.94
C LYS A 179 17.93 -22.37 15.03
N SER A 180 18.94 -22.70 15.86
CA SER A 180 20.12 -21.84 16.00
C SER A 180 20.95 -21.84 14.72
N THR A 181 21.15 -23.00 14.08
CA THR A 181 21.84 -23.05 12.77
C THR A 181 21.12 -22.23 11.69
N LEU A 182 19.77 -22.26 11.65
CA LEU A 182 19.02 -21.43 10.70
C LEU A 182 19.12 -19.95 10.99
N TYR A 183 19.24 -19.56 12.25
CA TYR A 183 19.46 -18.18 12.63
C TYR A 183 20.86 -17.71 12.22
N GLU A 184 21.89 -18.52 12.45
CA GLU A 184 23.25 -18.26 11.98
C GLU A 184 23.32 -18.15 10.45
N VAL A 185 22.62 -19.03 9.71
CA VAL A 185 22.50 -18.95 8.26
C VAL A 185 21.82 -17.64 7.84
N TYR A 186 20.79 -17.18 8.55
CA TYR A 186 20.14 -15.90 8.28
C TYR A 186 21.10 -14.71 8.45
N GLU A 187 21.82 -14.67 9.56
CA GLU A 187 22.81 -13.62 9.85
C GLU A 187 23.93 -13.58 8.79
N CYS A 188 24.45 -14.75 8.40
CA CYS A 188 25.45 -14.83 7.34
C CYS A 188 24.91 -14.37 5.98
N LEU A 189 23.70 -14.81 5.58
CA LEU A 189 23.06 -14.36 4.34
C LEU A 189 22.81 -12.85 4.31
N LEU A 190 22.49 -12.26 5.47
CA LEU A 190 22.31 -10.82 5.61
C LEU A 190 23.62 -10.03 5.35
N ILE A 191 24.78 -10.67 5.64
CA ILE A 191 26.10 -10.08 5.41
C ILE A 191 26.60 -10.37 3.98
N GLU A 192 26.40 -11.58 3.48
CA GLU A 192 27.04 -12.08 2.25
C GLU A 192 26.21 -11.84 0.99
N ALA A 193 24.88 -11.71 1.09
CA ALA A 193 24.03 -11.52 -0.08
C ALA A 193 24.29 -10.17 -0.75
N GLN A 194 24.02 -10.12 -2.07
CA GLN A 194 24.18 -8.89 -2.86
C GLN A 194 23.38 -7.74 -2.27
N THR A 195 24.05 -6.65 -1.92
CA THR A 195 23.38 -5.43 -1.45
C THR A 195 22.84 -4.63 -2.63
N ILE A 196 21.56 -4.26 -2.57
CA ILE A 196 20.91 -3.36 -3.50
C ILE A 196 20.84 -1.98 -2.82
N SER A 197 21.53 -0.99 -3.38
CA SER A 197 21.64 0.37 -2.80
C SER A 197 20.40 1.23 -3.03
N GLU A 198 19.68 0.99 -4.12
CA GLU A 198 18.44 1.69 -4.49
C GLU A 198 17.40 0.69 -4.98
N THR A 199 16.13 1.00 -4.80
CA THR A 199 15.07 0.18 -5.37
C THR A 199 15.10 0.30 -6.87
N CYS A 200 15.38 -0.81 -7.55
CA CYS A 200 15.23 -0.94 -8.99
C CYS A 200 13.77 -1.14 -9.40
N GLU A 201 12.81 -0.96 -8.48
CA GLU A 201 11.39 -1.05 -8.79
C GLU A 201 11.05 -0.06 -9.90
N HIS A 202 10.68 -0.58 -11.05
CA HIS A 202 10.16 0.27 -12.11
C HIS A 202 8.78 0.78 -11.72
N LYS A 203 8.70 2.05 -11.33
CA LYS A 203 7.45 2.74 -10.98
C LYS A 203 6.42 2.71 -12.12
N ASN A 204 6.90 2.51 -13.36
CA ASN A 204 6.07 2.40 -14.55
C ASN A 204 5.55 0.97 -14.80
N CYS A 205 5.84 0.00 -13.96
CA CYS A 205 5.44 -1.39 -14.16
C CYS A 205 4.46 -1.88 -13.11
N LEU A 206 3.50 -2.69 -13.56
CA LEU A 206 2.65 -3.53 -12.71
C LEU A 206 3.18 -4.96 -12.76
N ASN A 207 3.42 -5.58 -11.61
CA ASN A 207 3.87 -6.97 -11.53
C ASN A 207 2.68 -7.90 -11.26
N PHE A 208 2.21 -8.58 -12.31
CA PHE A 208 1.18 -9.61 -12.26
C PHE A 208 1.78 -10.97 -11.90
N GLN A 209 0.96 -12.01 -11.66
CA GLN A 209 1.48 -13.34 -11.37
C GLN A 209 2.28 -13.90 -12.53
N ASN A 210 1.77 -13.80 -13.75
CA ASN A 210 2.39 -14.35 -14.96
C ASN A 210 3.50 -13.47 -15.54
N VAL A 211 3.34 -12.14 -15.59
CA VAL A 211 4.29 -11.20 -16.22
C VAL A 211 4.32 -9.85 -15.48
N ALA A 212 5.36 -9.05 -15.75
CA ALA A 212 5.33 -7.62 -15.45
C ALA A 212 5.03 -6.83 -16.72
N VAL A 213 4.26 -5.75 -16.60
CA VAL A 213 3.84 -4.93 -17.73
C VAL A 213 4.09 -3.47 -17.44
N ASN A 214 4.73 -2.78 -18.37
CA ASN A 214 4.85 -1.32 -18.32
C ASN A 214 3.48 -0.71 -18.67
N TRP A 215 2.89 0.02 -17.73
CA TRP A 215 1.54 0.56 -17.92
C TRP A 215 1.48 1.76 -18.87
N LYS A 216 2.62 2.37 -19.26
CA LYS A 216 2.68 3.49 -20.21
C LYS A 216 2.44 3.03 -21.65
N ASP A 217 3.13 1.98 -22.06
CA ASP A 217 3.15 1.44 -23.43
C ASP A 217 2.50 0.07 -23.57
N ASN A 218 2.16 -0.58 -22.45
CA ASN A 218 1.64 -1.95 -22.34
C ASN A 218 2.66 -3.02 -22.75
N GLU A 219 3.96 -2.71 -22.72
CA GLU A 219 5.01 -3.67 -23.04
C GLU A 219 5.25 -4.66 -21.89
N ILE A 220 5.45 -5.94 -22.26
CA ILE A 220 5.77 -7.00 -21.31
C ILE A 220 7.27 -6.95 -21.00
N VAL A 221 7.60 -6.90 -19.71
CA VAL A 221 8.99 -6.89 -19.23
C VAL A 221 9.50 -8.31 -19.03
N SER A 222 10.55 -8.68 -19.76
CA SER A 222 11.07 -10.04 -19.79
C SER A 222 11.84 -10.45 -18.53
N ASN A 223 12.54 -9.54 -17.87
CA ASN A 223 13.38 -9.84 -16.69
C ASN A 223 12.86 -9.15 -15.45
N ARG A 224 11.98 -9.84 -14.71
CA ARG A 224 11.38 -9.34 -13.46
C ARG A 224 12.35 -9.31 -12.29
N LYS A 225 13.36 -10.18 -12.28
CA LYS A 225 14.33 -10.28 -11.18
C LYS A 225 15.12 -8.98 -11.00
N ASN A 226 15.53 -8.34 -12.11
CA ASN A 226 16.30 -7.10 -12.07
C ASN A 226 15.46 -5.87 -11.71
N LEU A 227 14.12 -5.99 -11.70
CA LEU A 227 13.22 -4.89 -11.37
C LEU A 227 12.93 -4.77 -9.87
N PHE A 228 13.42 -5.67 -9.08
CA PHE A 228 13.28 -5.71 -7.63
C PHE A 228 11.84 -5.49 -7.12
N PHE A 229 10.86 -6.09 -7.80
CA PHE A 229 9.49 -6.10 -7.30
C PHE A 229 9.43 -6.81 -5.95
N ARG A 230 8.81 -6.17 -4.95
CA ARG A 230 8.60 -6.74 -3.61
C ARG A 230 7.16 -7.25 -3.42
N TYR A 231 6.40 -7.32 -4.51
CA TYR A 231 5.02 -7.81 -4.56
C TYR A 231 4.69 -8.43 -5.91
N ALA A 232 3.59 -9.19 -5.95
CA ALA A 232 2.92 -9.57 -7.18
C ALA A 232 1.41 -9.46 -6.99
N LEU A 233 0.73 -8.79 -7.92
CA LEU A 233 -0.73 -8.71 -7.95
C LEU A 233 -1.32 -10.12 -8.07
N GLN A 234 -2.44 -10.38 -7.41
CA GLN A 234 -3.07 -11.69 -7.36
C GLN A 234 -3.99 -11.94 -8.55
N LEU A 235 -3.56 -11.54 -9.73
CA LEU A 235 -4.24 -11.80 -11.00
C LEU A 235 -3.20 -11.96 -12.11
N ASP A 236 -3.60 -12.65 -13.17
CA ASP A 236 -2.79 -12.78 -14.39
C ASP A 236 -3.06 -11.60 -15.33
N TYR A 237 -2.00 -11.11 -15.98
CA TYR A 237 -2.19 -10.14 -17.04
C TYR A 237 -2.84 -10.84 -18.24
N VAL A 238 -3.97 -10.30 -18.65
CA VAL A 238 -4.66 -10.65 -19.87
C VAL A 238 -4.70 -9.44 -20.79
N THR A 239 -4.39 -9.64 -22.07
CA THR A 239 -4.43 -8.55 -23.04
C THR A 239 -5.82 -7.95 -23.08
N THR A 240 -5.94 -6.67 -22.73
CA THR A 240 -7.22 -5.98 -22.67
C THR A 240 -7.79 -5.80 -24.06
N GLY A 241 -8.82 -6.58 -24.39
CA GLY A 241 -9.75 -6.21 -25.46
C GLY A 241 -10.52 -4.94 -25.02
N LYS A 242 -11.12 -4.22 -25.98
CA LYS A 242 -11.96 -3.04 -25.67
C LYS A 242 -13.25 -3.46 -24.95
N ASN A 243 -13.15 -3.97 -23.72
CA ASN A 243 -14.30 -4.23 -22.87
C ASN A 243 -14.75 -2.90 -22.24
N LYS A 244 -15.61 -2.18 -22.94
CA LYS A 244 -16.31 -1.04 -22.36
C LYS A 244 -17.61 -1.55 -21.73
N GLY A 245 -17.72 -1.45 -20.38
CA GLY A 245 -18.96 -1.61 -19.67
C GLY A 245 -19.19 -2.97 -19.00
N GLY A 246 -18.18 -3.59 -18.41
CA GLY A 246 -18.32 -4.77 -17.54
C GLY A 246 -18.90 -4.41 -16.16
N ARG A 247 -19.14 -5.44 -15.36
CA ARG A 247 -19.79 -5.28 -14.03
C ARG A 247 -18.95 -4.44 -13.05
N PHE A 248 -17.61 -4.46 -13.17
CA PHE A 248 -16.72 -3.67 -12.30
C PHE A 248 -16.91 -2.16 -12.53
N MET A 249 -16.86 -1.70 -13.79
CA MET A 249 -17.10 -0.29 -14.09
C MET A 249 -18.52 0.14 -13.76
N GLN A 250 -19.51 -0.71 -14.01
CA GLN A 250 -20.89 -0.44 -13.62
C GLN A 250 -21.00 -0.21 -12.10
N PHE A 251 -20.36 -1.07 -11.28
CA PHE A 251 -20.30 -0.90 -9.83
C PHE A 251 -19.67 0.43 -9.41
N ILE A 252 -18.59 0.85 -10.07
CA ILE A 252 -17.94 2.14 -9.80
C ILE A 252 -18.89 3.30 -10.12
N TYR A 253 -19.56 3.27 -11.28
CA TYR A 253 -20.52 4.30 -11.69
C TYR A 253 -21.71 4.38 -10.72
N GLU A 254 -22.28 3.24 -10.34
CA GLU A 254 -23.37 3.16 -9.37
C GLU A 254 -22.94 3.72 -8.00
N SER A 255 -21.80 3.29 -7.48
CA SER A 255 -21.30 3.69 -6.15
C SER A 255 -20.98 5.17 -6.05
N LEU A 256 -20.49 5.79 -7.14
CA LEU A 256 -20.08 7.19 -7.21
C LEU A 256 -21.12 8.09 -7.89
N LEU A 257 -22.38 7.61 -8.04
CA LEU A 257 -23.52 8.34 -8.58
C LEU A 257 -23.28 8.94 -9.98
N ASN A 258 -22.53 8.23 -10.84
CA ASN A 258 -22.19 8.65 -12.20
C ASN A 258 -21.49 10.02 -12.29
N ASP A 259 -20.80 10.44 -11.23
CA ASP A 259 -19.99 11.67 -11.25
C ASP A 259 -18.62 11.41 -11.91
N ASP A 260 -18.53 11.71 -13.20
CA ASP A 260 -17.34 11.45 -14.02
C ASP A 260 -16.06 12.04 -13.43
N ALA A 261 -16.16 13.21 -12.79
CA ALA A 261 -15.00 13.86 -12.17
C ALA A 261 -14.51 13.05 -10.94
N THR A 262 -15.41 12.56 -10.09
CA THR A 262 -15.04 11.67 -8.97
C THR A 262 -14.54 10.32 -9.47
N ILE A 263 -15.18 9.77 -10.53
CA ILE A 263 -14.79 8.49 -11.13
C ILE A 263 -13.38 8.57 -11.73
N ARG A 264 -13.02 9.69 -12.36
CA ARG A 264 -11.66 9.93 -12.87
C ARG A 264 -10.63 9.84 -11.75
N GLU A 265 -10.87 10.51 -10.64
CA GLU A 265 -9.97 10.46 -9.48
C GLU A 265 -9.96 9.08 -8.81
N PHE A 266 -11.10 8.38 -8.80
CA PHE A 266 -11.18 7.01 -8.29
C PHE A 266 -10.35 6.03 -9.14
N LYS A 267 -10.33 6.18 -10.47
CA LYS A 267 -9.45 5.39 -11.34
C LYS A 267 -7.98 5.62 -11.01
N LYS A 268 -7.55 6.88 -10.78
CA LYS A 268 -6.19 7.20 -10.34
C LYS A 268 -5.84 6.51 -9.02
N PHE A 269 -6.72 6.63 -8.02
CA PHE A 269 -6.59 5.93 -6.74
C PHE A 269 -6.44 4.43 -6.92
N PHE A 270 -7.31 3.81 -7.74
CA PHE A 270 -7.30 2.38 -7.98
C PHE A 270 -6.00 1.91 -8.65
N GLY A 271 -5.54 2.62 -9.68
CA GLY A 271 -4.25 2.36 -10.32
C GLY A 271 -3.07 2.54 -9.36
N LEU A 272 -3.08 3.61 -8.56
CA LEU A 272 -2.04 3.88 -7.56
C LEU A 272 -1.91 2.75 -6.53
N VAL A 273 -3.04 2.22 -6.01
CA VAL A 273 -3.03 1.10 -5.05
C VAL A 273 -2.34 -0.13 -5.63
N LEU A 274 -2.59 -0.44 -6.91
CA LEU A 274 -2.02 -1.61 -7.59
C LEU A 274 -0.57 -1.39 -8.05
N SER A 275 -0.12 -0.15 -8.17
CA SER A 275 1.23 0.19 -8.64
C SER A 275 2.31 0.10 -7.55
N GLY A 276 3.58 0.29 -7.97
CA GLY A 276 4.74 0.47 -7.10
C GLY A 276 4.95 1.91 -6.60
N ILE A 277 4.16 2.87 -7.06
CA ILE A 277 4.33 4.30 -6.74
C ILE A 277 3.94 4.57 -5.29
N ARG A 278 4.84 5.16 -4.50
CA ARG A 278 4.64 5.41 -3.05
C ARG A 278 5.09 6.79 -2.57
N ASP A 279 5.56 7.65 -3.48
CA ASP A 279 6.13 8.97 -3.12
C ASP A 279 5.05 10.05 -2.87
N LEU A 280 3.78 9.69 -3.05
CA LEU A 280 2.66 10.60 -2.84
C LEU A 280 2.32 10.68 -1.34
N LYS A 281 2.31 11.89 -0.81
CA LYS A 281 1.96 12.15 0.61
C LYS A 281 0.44 12.13 0.81
N THR A 282 -0.21 11.00 0.46
CA THR A 282 -1.67 10.88 0.45
C THR A 282 -2.18 9.72 1.29
N CYS A 283 -3.40 9.89 1.79
CA CYS A 283 -4.22 8.89 2.46
C CYS A 283 -5.65 8.98 1.93
N PHE A 284 -6.32 7.86 1.77
CA PHE A 284 -7.64 7.80 1.14
C PHE A 284 -8.71 7.42 2.14
N PHE A 285 -9.83 8.15 2.09
CA PHE A 285 -11.03 7.85 2.85
C PHE A 285 -12.20 7.54 1.90
N LEU A 286 -12.78 6.36 2.04
CA LEU A 286 -14.06 5.99 1.43
C LEU A 286 -15.13 6.34 2.46
N TYR A 287 -15.83 7.45 2.28
CA TYR A 287 -16.78 7.99 3.24
C TYR A 287 -18.22 7.83 2.77
N GLY A 288 -19.12 7.51 3.68
CA GLY A 288 -20.55 7.44 3.41
C GLY A 288 -21.29 6.50 4.35
N ALA A 289 -22.61 6.46 4.23
CA ALA A 289 -23.49 5.60 5.03
C ALA A 289 -23.16 4.11 4.88
N SER A 290 -23.75 3.26 5.71
CA SER A 290 -23.67 1.81 5.54
C SER A 290 -24.31 1.37 4.22
N ASN A 291 -23.86 0.25 3.65
CA ASN A 291 -24.41 -0.36 2.42
C ASN A 291 -24.23 0.48 1.14
N THR A 292 -23.14 1.21 1.02
CA THR A 292 -22.79 2.03 -0.16
C THR A 292 -21.67 1.44 -1.00
N GLY A 293 -21.21 0.22 -0.72
CA GLY A 293 -20.16 -0.46 -1.52
C GLY A 293 -18.73 -0.28 -1.01
N LYS A 294 -18.45 0.52 0.03
CA LYS A 294 -17.08 0.76 0.56
C LYS A 294 -16.33 -0.53 0.90
N SER A 295 -16.98 -1.44 1.64
CA SER A 295 -16.37 -2.71 2.02
C SER A 295 -16.12 -3.62 0.83
N VAL A 296 -16.96 -3.53 -0.22
CA VAL A 296 -16.75 -4.26 -1.49
C VAL A 296 -15.45 -3.77 -2.16
N VAL A 297 -15.24 -2.45 -2.23
CA VAL A 297 -13.97 -1.88 -2.75
C VAL A 297 -12.77 -2.40 -1.96
N LEU A 298 -12.82 -2.35 -0.61
CA LEU A 298 -11.72 -2.86 0.22
C LEU A 298 -11.45 -4.35 -0.02
N ASN A 299 -12.49 -5.17 -0.16
CA ASN A 299 -12.36 -6.60 -0.43
C ASN A 299 -11.74 -6.86 -1.81
N VAL A 300 -12.17 -6.14 -2.84
CA VAL A 300 -11.60 -6.22 -4.19
C VAL A 300 -10.13 -5.83 -4.17
N LEU A 301 -9.77 -4.70 -3.58
CA LEU A 301 -8.37 -4.27 -3.46
C LEU A 301 -7.52 -5.29 -2.68
N ARG A 302 -8.05 -5.83 -1.58
CA ARG A 302 -7.38 -6.88 -0.79
C ARG A 302 -7.13 -8.14 -1.60
N ALA A 303 -8.11 -8.57 -2.38
CA ALA A 303 -7.98 -9.75 -3.24
C ALA A 303 -6.93 -9.52 -4.34
N LEU A 304 -6.90 -8.34 -4.96
CA LEU A 304 -5.97 -7.99 -6.04
C LEU A 304 -4.53 -7.81 -5.55
N VAL A 305 -4.34 -7.09 -4.44
CA VAL A 305 -3.01 -6.90 -3.85
C VAL A 305 -2.54 -8.16 -3.15
N GLY A 306 -3.45 -8.91 -2.53
CA GLY A 306 -3.20 -10.12 -1.74
C GLY A 306 -3.10 -9.86 -0.23
N GLU A 307 -3.61 -10.80 0.55
CA GLU A 307 -3.61 -10.77 2.03
C GLU A 307 -2.20 -10.53 2.60
N ARG A 308 -1.21 -11.12 1.97
CA ARG A 308 0.18 -11.03 2.40
C ARG A 308 0.69 -9.58 2.40
N TRP A 309 0.33 -8.78 1.41
CA TRP A 309 0.78 -7.40 1.26
C TRP A 309 -0.25 -6.38 1.73
N SER A 310 -1.36 -6.86 2.33
CA SER A 310 -2.39 -6.03 2.92
C SER A 310 -2.25 -6.01 4.44
N ALA A 311 -2.49 -4.84 5.05
CA ALA A 311 -2.68 -4.66 6.48
C ALA A 311 -4.12 -4.21 6.75
N SER A 312 -4.51 -4.22 8.04
CA SER A 312 -5.84 -3.74 8.48
C SER A 312 -5.73 -2.93 9.77
N LEU A 313 -4.70 -2.07 9.82
CA LEU A 313 -4.47 -1.19 10.96
C LEU A 313 -5.52 -0.07 10.96
N SER A 314 -6.27 0.07 12.05
CA SER A 314 -7.24 1.16 12.18
C SER A 314 -6.55 2.51 12.37
N PHE A 315 -7.23 3.60 12.02
CA PHE A 315 -6.70 4.97 12.16
C PHE A 315 -6.27 5.27 13.60
N THR A 316 -7.02 4.80 14.58
CA THR A 316 -6.73 5.01 16.01
C THR A 316 -5.53 4.21 16.52
N GLN A 317 -5.25 3.06 15.90
CA GLN A 317 -4.10 2.22 16.27
C GLN A 317 -2.77 2.73 15.72
N MET A 318 -2.77 3.68 14.78
CA MET A 318 -1.54 4.23 14.19
C MET A 318 -0.62 4.90 15.22
N GLY A 319 -1.17 5.39 16.34
CA GLY A 319 -0.37 5.95 17.44
C GLY A 319 0.35 4.92 18.32
N ASN A 320 0.17 3.61 18.06
CA ASN A 320 0.75 2.54 18.87
C ASN A 320 1.95 1.90 18.18
N GLU A 321 3.13 2.00 18.77
CA GLU A 321 4.41 1.50 18.22
C GLU A 321 4.42 -0.02 17.96
N PHE A 322 3.62 -0.79 18.71
CA PHE A 322 3.48 -2.23 18.47
C PHE A 322 2.54 -2.51 17.30
N ALA A 323 1.48 -1.71 17.13
CA ALA A 323 0.50 -1.93 16.10
C ALA A 323 1.02 -1.54 14.71
N ILE A 324 1.83 -0.48 14.61
CA ILE A 324 2.40 -0.04 13.32
C ILE A 324 3.38 -1.03 12.71
N THR A 325 3.91 -2.00 13.49
CA THR A 325 4.70 -3.12 12.95
C THR A 325 3.94 -3.93 11.90
N GLN A 326 2.59 -3.89 11.94
CA GLN A 326 1.75 -4.54 10.93
C GLN A 326 1.91 -3.96 9.52
N LEU A 327 2.46 -2.75 9.39
CA LEU A 327 2.70 -2.10 8.10
C LEU A 327 4.03 -2.50 7.45
N LEU A 328 4.92 -3.15 8.20
CA LEU A 328 6.23 -3.57 7.68
C LEU A 328 6.08 -4.53 6.51
N GLY A 329 6.64 -4.18 5.35
CA GLY A 329 6.57 -4.97 4.12
C GLY A 329 5.18 -5.05 3.49
N LYS A 330 4.24 -4.18 3.91
CA LYS A 330 2.90 -4.10 3.33
C LYS A 330 2.82 -3.04 2.23
N ARG A 331 1.94 -3.29 1.26
CA ARG A 331 1.71 -2.41 0.11
C ARG A 331 0.50 -1.51 0.31
N VAL A 332 -0.50 -1.99 1.05
CA VAL A 332 -1.72 -1.26 1.33
C VAL A 332 -2.21 -1.57 2.73
N ASN A 333 -2.72 -0.58 3.41
CA ASN A 333 -3.50 -0.72 4.63
C ASN A 333 -4.97 -0.49 4.30
N LEU A 334 -5.79 -1.53 4.41
CA LEU A 334 -7.22 -1.53 4.11
C LEU A 334 -8.00 -1.72 5.42
N SER A 335 -8.48 -0.63 6.00
CA SER A 335 -9.23 -0.67 7.26
C SER A 335 -10.68 -0.28 7.03
N GLY A 336 -11.60 -1.18 7.38
CA GLY A 336 -13.05 -0.99 7.24
C GLY A 336 -13.72 -0.33 8.44
N GLU A 337 -12.98 -0.10 9.53
CA GLU A 337 -13.51 0.51 10.73
C GLU A 337 -12.61 1.66 11.18
N VAL A 338 -13.20 2.82 11.27
CA VAL A 338 -12.62 3.96 11.97
C VAL A 338 -13.45 4.11 13.24
N SER A 339 -12.93 3.59 14.36
CA SER A 339 -13.61 3.71 15.66
C SER A 339 -13.66 5.17 16.08
N GLY A 340 -14.72 5.58 16.79
CA GLY A 340 -14.92 6.95 17.30
C GLY A 340 -13.92 7.43 18.35
N ALA A 341 -12.85 6.68 18.62
CA ALA A 341 -11.76 7.12 19.50
C ALA A 341 -10.82 8.06 18.74
N SER A 342 -10.47 9.19 19.36
CA SER A 342 -9.60 10.20 18.73
C SER A 342 -8.16 9.70 18.56
N ASN A 343 -7.56 9.95 17.39
CA ASN A 343 -6.13 9.81 17.22
C ASN A 343 -5.43 11.07 17.77
N LYS A 344 -4.61 10.88 18.82
CA LYS A 344 -3.84 11.95 19.47
C LYS A 344 -2.45 12.14 18.85
N ARG A 345 -2.06 11.26 17.91
CA ARG A 345 -0.70 11.15 17.35
C ARG A 345 -0.70 11.39 15.84
N LEU A 346 -1.14 12.60 15.44
CA LEU A 346 -1.07 13.01 14.03
C LEU A 346 0.38 13.15 13.52
N ASP A 347 1.34 13.35 14.41
CA ASP A 347 2.76 13.29 14.11
C ASP A 347 3.14 11.95 13.43
N ILE A 348 2.67 10.84 13.97
CA ILE A 348 2.92 9.51 13.37
C ILE A 348 2.17 9.36 12.04
N PHE A 349 0.93 9.85 11.92
CA PHE A 349 0.22 9.85 10.65
C PHE A 349 0.99 10.61 9.57
N LYS A 350 1.58 11.76 9.91
CA LYS A 350 2.43 12.54 8.99
C LYS A 350 3.65 11.74 8.53
N SER A 351 4.34 11.08 9.46
CA SER A 351 5.49 10.24 9.14
C SER A 351 5.10 9.02 8.31
N LEU A 352 3.95 8.37 8.61
CA LEU A 352 3.41 7.25 7.84
C LEU A 352 3.08 7.62 6.38
N THR A 353 2.64 8.86 6.14
CA THR A 353 2.33 9.36 4.79
C THR A 353 3.47 10.13 4.15
N GLY A 354 4.52 10.45 4.90
CA GLY A 354 5.60 11.37 4.50
C GLY A 354 6.86 10.71 3.96
N ASN A 355 6.92 9.37 3.92
CA ASN A 355 8.13 8.61 3.60
C ASN A 355 9.28 8.80 4.63
N ASP A 356 8.94 9.16 5.88
CA ASP A 356 9.88 9.30 6.99
C ASP A 356 10.18 7.94 7.64
N TYR A 357 11.33 7.83 8.32
CA TYR A 357 11.61 6.68 9.18
C TYR A 357 10.71 6.72 10.43
N ILE A 358 10.09 5.60 10.74
CA ILE A 358 9.16 5.44 11.85
C ILE A 358 9.74 4.41 12.81
N THR A 359 9.75 4.75 14.09
CA THR A 359 10.16 3.82 15.15
C THR A 359 9.00 2.89 15.50
N ALA A 360 9.26 1.59 15.47
CA ALA A 360 8.34 0.54 15.85
C ALA A 360 9.01 -0.48 16.77
N CYS A 361 8.23 -1.30 17.44
CA CYS A 361 8.73 -2.32 18.36
C CYS A 361 7.88 -3.59 18.28
N PHE A 362 8.49 -4.75 18.06
CA PHE A 362 7.83 -6.02 18.31
C PHE A 362 7.81 -6.29 19.82
N LYS A 363 6.70 -6.82 20.33
CA LYS A 363 6.56 -7.10 21.76
C LYS A 363 7.72 -7.97 22.29
N GLY A 364 8.50 -7.43 23.23
CA GLY A 364 9.66 -8.11 23.81
C GLY A 364 10.93 -8.13 22.93
N LYS A 365 10.99 -7.24 21.94
CA LYS A 365 12.16 -7.01 21.09
C LYS A 365 12.61 -5.56 21.22
N ASP A 366 13.80 -5.25 20.73
CA ASP A 366 14.31 -3.88 20.64
C ASP A 366 13.54 -3.06 19.60
N HIS A 367 13.60 -1.74 19.73
CA HIS A 367 13.03 -0.82 18.76
C HIS A 367 13.82 -0.87 17.45
N PHE A 368 13.11 -0.79 16.34
CA PHE A 368 13.70 -0.66 15.02
C PHE A 368 13.02 0.47 14.24
N GLN A 369 13.66 0.90 13.17
CA GLN A 369 13.12 1.92 12.28
C GLN A 369 12.85 1.33 10.90
N PHE A 370 11.76 1.75 10.29
CA PHE A 370 11.42 1.39 8.91
C PHE A 370 10.67 2.54 8.23
N LYS A 371 10.66 2.54 6.91
CA LYS A 371 9.80 3.43 6.10
C LYS A 371 8.51 2.71 5.76
N ASN A 372 7.39 3.43 5.92
CA ASN A 372 6.10 2.89 5.51
C ASN A 372 5.94 2.98 4.00
N GLU A 373 5.72 1.84 3.35
CA GLU A 373 5.43 1.74 1.92
C GLU A 373 3.97 1.43 1.63
N SER A 374 3.14 1.29 2.66
CA SER A 374 1.72 1.00 2.45
C SER A 374 0.92 2.28 2.24
N LEU A 375 0.12 2.30 1.16
CA LEU A 375 -0.91 3.31 1.00
C LEU A 375 -1.99 3.10 2.06
N LEU A 376 -2.39 4.19 2.70
CA LEU A 376 -3.38 4.15 3.77
C LEU A 376 -4.77 4.38 3.18
N VAL A 377 -5.66 3.40 3.32
CA VAL A 377 -7.04 3.46 2.84
C VAL A 377 -7.99 3.10 3.99
N PHE A 378 -8.90 3.99 4.28
CA PHE A 378 -9.90 3.83 5.33
C PHE A 378 -11.31 3.91 4.77
N ALA A 379 -12.20 2.99 5.18
CA ALA A 379 -13.62 3.14 4.96
C ALA A 379 -14.30 3.54 6.27
N CYS A 380 -15.12 4.56 6.23
CA CYS A 380 -15.80 5.08 7.42
C CYS A 380 -17.21 5.59 7.10
N ASN A 381 -18.08 5.53 8.12
CA ASN A 381 -19.41 6.12 8.08
C ASN A 381 -19.44 7.48 8.81
N SER A 382 -18.49 7.70 9.70
CA SER A 382 -18.16 8.97 10.34
C SER A 382 -16.65 9.09 10.38
N PHE A 383 -16.14 10.30 10.28
CA PHE A 383 -14.70 10.51 10.32
C PHE A 383 -14.12 10.31 11.73
N PRO A 384 -12.86 9.89 11.83
CA PRO A 384 -12.20 9.78 13.14
C PRO A 384 -11.99 11.16 13.74
N PRO A 385 -12.31 11.37 15.04
CA PRO A 385 -12.05 12.65 15.69
C PRO A 385 -10.55 12.96 15.73
N VAL A 386 -10.19 14.16 15.26
CA VAL A 386 -8.83 14.68 15.23
C VAL A 386 -8.68 15.74 16.31
N GLN A 387 -7.85 15.49 17.35
CA GLN A 387 -7.72 16.42 18.48
C GLN A 387 -6.60 17.46 18.33
N ALA A 388 -5.74 17.32 17.32
CA ALA A 388 -4.58 18.18 17.14
C ALA A 388 -4.89 19.31 16.13
N ILE A 389 -5.40 20.43 16.63
CA ILE A 389 -5.77 21.60 15.82
C ILE A 389 -4.56 22.16 15.05
N ASP A 390 -3.39 22.23 15.70
CA ASP A 390 -2.17 22.79 15.11
C ASP A 390 -1.65 21.94 13.91
N GLU A 391 -2.14 20.71 13.78
CA GLU A 391 -1.74 19.76 12.76
C GLU A 391 -2.85 19.48 11.74
N PHE A 392 -4.02 20.10 11.90
CA PHE A 392 -5.21 19.82 11.12
C PHE A 392 -5.02 20.13 9.63
N ASP A 393 -4.46 21.29 9.29
CA ASP A 393 -4.18 21.66 7.89
C ASP A 393 -3.21 20.68 7.22
N SER A 394 -2.19 20.25 7.95
CA SER A 394 -1.24 19.26 7.47
C SER A 394 -1.88 17.86 7.31
N PHE A 395 -2.88 17.53 8.11
CA PHE A 395 -3.69 16.33 7.95
C PHE A 395 -4.60 16.46 6.71
N LEU A 396 -5.34 17.58 6.59
CA LEU A 396 -6.25 17.85 5.47
C LEU A 396 -5.55 17.85 4.11
N SER A 397 -4.32 18.35 4.04
CA SER A 397 -3.54 18.36 2.80
C SER A 397 -3.13 16.98 2.31
N ARG A 398 -3.20 15.96 3.18
CA ARG A 398 -2.83 14.57 2.87
C ARG A 398 -4.01 13.66 2.61
N ILE A 399 -5.24 14.09 2.93
CA ILE A 399 -6.42 13.24 2.78
C ILE A 399 -7.16 13.53 1.49
N ILE A 400 -7.56 12.44 0.82
CA ILE A 400 -8.45 12.45 -0.33
C ILE A 400 -9.68 11.66 0.06
N ILE A 401 -10.86 12.27 -0.08
CA ILE A 401 -12.12 11.69 0.35
C ILE A 401 -12.97 11.36 -0.87
N PHE A 402 -13.35 10.08 -0.99
CA PHE A 402 -14.31 9.62 -1.98
C PHE A 402 -15.70 9.47 -1.33
N PRO A 403 -16.69 10.28 -1.74
CA PRO A 403 -18.06 10.17 -1.23
C PRO A 403 -18.80 8.97 -1.83
N PHE A 404 -19.20 8.04 -0.98
CA PHE A 404 -20.01 6.87 -1.30
C PHE A 404 -21.43 7.10 -0.79
N ASP A 405 -22.25 7.82 -1.57
CA ASP A 405 -23.57 8.28 -1.14
C ASP A 405 -24.72 7.38 -1.64
N ASN A 406 -24.44 6.43 -2.55
CA ASN A 406 -25.45 5.52 -3.09
C ASN A 406 -25.75 4.39 -2.09
N VAL A 407 -26.81 4.54 -1.30
CA VAL A 407 -27.27 3.50 -0.38
C VAL A 407 -28.06 2.45 -1.14
N VAL A 408 -27.51 1.23 -1.25
CA VAL A 408 -28.16 0.11 -1.95
C VAL A 408 -29.20 -0.54 -1.02
N PRO A 409 -30.49 -0.58 -1.41
CA PRO A 409 -31.54 -1.26 -0.65
C PRO A 409 -31.25 -2.75 -0.48
N ARG A 410 -31.68 -3.33 0.65
CA ARG A 410 -31.42 -4.75 0.94
C ARG A 410 -31.97 -5.71 -0.13
N SER A 411 -33.05 -5.32 -0.81
CA SER A 411 -33.66 -6.08 -1.91
C SER A 411 -32.77 -6.19 -3.15
N GLU A 412 -31.81 -5.27 -3.31
CA GLU A 412 -30.88 -5.18 -4.46
C GLU A 412 -29.49 -5.71 -4.13
N TRP A 413 -29.28 -6.26 -2.94
CA TRP A 413 -27.98 -6.79 -2.56
C TRP A 413 -27.63 -8.02 -3.38
N GLU A 414 -26.49 -7.96 -4.04
CA GLU A 414 -25.90 -9.10 -4.70
C GLU A 414 -25.01 -9.89 -3.74
N SER A 415 -25.28 -11.19 -3.58
CA SER A 415 -24.42 -12.07 -2.81
C SER A 415 -23.06 -12.26 -3.52
N ASN A 416 -21.97 -12.22 -2.73
CA ASN A 416 -20.60 -12.35 -3.22
C ASN A 416 -20.25 -11.34 -4.35
N LEU A 417 -20.72 -10.10 -4.24
CA LEU A 417 -20.47 -9.07 -5.26
C LEU A 417 -18.98 -8.87 -5.50
N ASP A 418 -18.15 -8.82 -4.45
CA ASP A 418 -16.71 -8.71 -4.53
C ASP A 418 -16.07 -9.81 -5.42
N LYS A 419 -16.54 -11.07 -5.29
CA LYS A 419 -16.06 -12.17 -6.14
C LYS A 419 -16.50 -12.02 -7.59
N LYS A 420 -17.76 -11.61 -7.81
CA LYS A 420 -18.26 -11.37 -9.18
C LYS A 420 -17.51 -10.23 -9.88
N LEU A 421 -17.14 -9.18 -9.14
CA LEU A 421 -16.35 -8.08 -9.67
C LEU A 421 -14.95 -8.57 -10.08
N LEU A 422 -14.33 -9.46 -9.31
CA LEU A 422 -13.03 -10.04 -9.60
C LEU A 422 -13.02 -10.94 -10.84
N GLU A 423 -14.15 -11.46 -11.31
CA GLU A 423 -14.25 -12.18 -12.58
C GLU A 423 -14.00 -11.28 -13.80
N SER A 424 -14.04 -9.95 -13.63
CA SER A 424 -13.80 -8.98 -14.71
C SER A 424 -12.32 -8.56 -14.80
N GLU A 425 -11.37 -9.51 -14.80
CA GLU A 425 -9.91 -9.26 -14.74
C GLU A 425 -9.42 -8.25 -15.78
N ALA A 426 -9.79 -8.43 -17.06
CA ALA A 426 -9.37 -7.54 -18.14
C ALA A 426 -9.85 -6.09 -17.95
N GLU A 427 -11.05 -5.90 -17.40
CA GLU A 427 -11.61 -4.58 -17.09
C GLU A 427 -10.87 -3.94 -15.91
N ILE A 428 -10.63 -4.71 -14.84
CA ILE A 428 -9.87 -4.28 -13.67
C ILE A 428 -8.48 -3.79 -14.08
N ILE A 429 -7.76 -4.55 -14.90
CA ILE A 429 -6.45 -4.19 -15.43
C ILE A 429 -6.54 -2.90 -16.26
N SER A 430 -7.56 -2.79 -17.15
CA SER A 430 -7.78 -1.60 -17.97
C SER A 430 -8.02 -0.36 -17.12
N VAL A 431 -8.84 -0.44 -16.08
CA VAL A 431 -9.12 0.65 -15.13
C VAL A 431 -7.87 1.07 -14.38
N ALA A 432 -7.06 0.11 -13.92
CA ALA A 432 -5.82 0.40 -13.22
C ALA A 432 -4.80 1.12 -14.12
N MET A 433 -4.61 0.63 -15.34
CA MET A 433 -3.68 1.22 -16.30
C MET A 433 -4.13 2.60 -16.77
N GLU A 434 -5.43 2.77 -17.05
CA GLU A 434 -6.03 4.07 -17.37
C GLU A 434 -5.83 5.04 -16.20
N GLY A 435 -6.10 4.60 -14.97
CA GLY A 435 -5.92 5.42 -13.77
C GLY A 435 -4.49 5.89 -13.58
N LEU A 436 -3.49 5.05 -13.86
CA LEU A 436 -2.07 5.44 -13.78
C LEU A 436 -1.68 6.45 -14.87
N LYS A 437 -2.20 6.30 -16.09
CA LYS A 437 -2.00 7.28 -17.18
C LYS A 437 -2.60 8.63 -16.81
N LEU A 438 -3.84 8.65 -16.30
CA LEU A 438 -4.49 9.86 -15.81
C LEU A 438 -3.71 10.51 -14.66
N LEU A 439 -3.13 9.71 -13.77
CA LEU A 439 -2.32 10.21 -12.65
C LEU A 439 -1.01 10.84 -13.15
N GLU A 440 -0.38 10.26 -14.17
CA GLU A 440 0.81 10.83 -14.81
C GLU A 440 0.48 12.12 -15.59
N GLU A 441 -0.63 12.14 -16.33
CA GLU A 441 -1.12 13.34 -17.04
C GLU A 441 -1.35 14.52 -16.10
N ASP A 442 -1.70 14.25 -14.85
CA ASP A 442 -1.96 15.24 -13.81
C ASP A 442 -0.75 15.42 -12.86
N ASP A 443 0.49 15.15 -13.32
CA ASP A 443 1.72 15.30 -12.55
C ASP A 443 1.70 14.61 -11.18
N PHE A 444 1.04 13.46 -11.08
CA PHE A 444 0.83 12.68 -9.85
C PHE A 444 0.02 13.40 -8.77
N GLU A 445 -0.83 14.33 -9.17
CA GLU A 445 -1.75 15.06 -8.29
C GLU A 445 -3.20 14.54 -8.43
N PHE A 446 -3.97 14.70 -7.34
CA PHE A 446 -5.40 14.42 -7.30
C PHE A 446 -6.18 15.73 -7.31
N TYR A 447 -7.16 15.85 -8.23
CA TYR A 447 -8.02 17.03 -8.35
C TYR A 447 -9.41 16.72 -7.81
N GLU A 448 -9.68 17.20 -6.60
CA GLU A 448 -10.96 16.95 -5.96
C GLU A 448 -12.13 17.52 -6.80
N SER A 449 -13.10 16.65 -7.12
CA SER A 449 -14.36 17.04 -7.75
C SER A 449 -15.17 17.96 -6.83
N LYS A 450 -16.26 18.56 -7.37
CA LYS A 450 -17.18 19.36 -6.54
C LYS A 450 -17.77 18.54 -5.38
N ARG A 451 -18.12 17.25 -5.62
CA ARG A 451 -18.65 16.35 -4.60
C ARG A 451 -17.58 15.99 -3.55
N MET A 452 -16.35 15.69 -3.97
CA MET A 452 -15.24 15.43 -3.06
C MET A 452 -14.95 16.65 -2.18
N LYS A 453 -14.92 17.86 -2.76
CA LYS A 453 -14.76 19.12 -2.01
C LYS A 453 -15.90 19.35 -1.03
N ALA A 454 -17.16 19.15 -1.42
CA ALA A 454 -18.30 19.28 -0.52
C ALA A 454 -18.23 18.28 0.65
N CYS A 455 -17.85 17.03 0.38
CA CYS A 455 -17.64 16.03 1.41
C CYS A 455 -16.50 16.41 2.36
N LYS A 456 -15.39 16.94 1.85
CA LYS A 456 -14.27 17.42 2.66
C LYS A 456 -14.65 18.64 3.50
N GLN A 457 -15.47 19.54 2.97
CA GLN A 457 -15.99 20.68 3.74
C GLN A 457 -16.93 20.22 4.87
N ALA A 458 -17.80 19.25 4.61
CA ALA A 458 -18.64 18.64 5.65
C ALA A 458 -17.78 18.01 6.76
N PHE A 459 -16.69 17.30 6.38
CA PHE A 459 -15.72 16.78 7.35
C PHE A 459 -15.08 17.89 8.18
N ILE A 460 -14.62 18.99 7.54
CA ILE A 460 -14.03 20.13 8.25
C ILE A 460 -15.05 20.71 9.23
N GLY A 461 -16.31 20.88 8.80
CA GLY A 461 -17.39 21.37 9.64
C GLY A 461 -17.68 20.49 10.85
N GLU A 462 -17.69 19.17 10.67
CA GLU A 462 -17.92 18.21 11.77
C GLU A 462 -16.80 18.22 12.83
N TYR A 463 -15.53 18.39 12.42
CA TYR A 463 -14.38 18.28 13.33
C TYR A 463 -13.74 19.61 13.70
N ASN A 464 -13.92 20.61 12.90
CA ASN A 464 -13.47 21.96 13.18
C ASN A 464 -14.56 22.96 12.78
N SER A 465 -15.71 22.81 13.42
CA SER A 465 -16.86 23.72 13.21
C SER A 465 -16.49 25.18 13.34
N PHE A 466 -15.47 25.51 14.16
CA PHE A 466 -14.96 26.88 14.26
C PHE A 466 -14.21 27.35 13.02
N GLU A 467 -13.51 26.46 12.32
CA GLU A 467 -12.86 26.77 11.03
C GLU A 467 -13.90 27.17 9.97
N SER A 468 -14.96 26.35 9.84
CA SER A 468 -16.05 26.65 8.91
C SER A 468 -16.74 27.97 9.26
N PHE A 469 -17.07 28.17 10.54
CA PHE A 469 -17.57 29.45 11.04
C PHE A 469 -16.63 30.62 10.72
N ALA A 470 -15.36 30.45 10.96
CA ALA A 470 -14.38 31.53 10.80
C ALA A 470 -14.12 31.87 9.32
N GLN A 471 -14.16 30.90 8.41
CA GLN A 471 -14.04 31.13 6.96
C GLN A 471 -15.22 31.94 6.42
N GLU A 472 -16.41 31.76 6.99
CA GLU A 472 -17.65 32.40 6.54
C GLU A 472 -17.88 33.75 7.21
N TYR A 473 -17.60 33.85 8.52
CA TYR A 473 -18.01 35.02 9.33
C TYR A 473 -16.87 35.83 9.92
N ILE A 474 -15.58 35.47 9.72
CA ILE A 474 -14.45 36.23 10.25
C ILE A 474 -13.57 36.78 9.14
N GLU A 475 -13.46 38.09 9.07
CA GLU A 475 -12.50 38.79 8.22
C GLU A 475 -11.28 39.26 9.01
N VAL A 476 -10.08 39.14 8.43
CA VAL A 476 -8.87 39.75 8.98
C VAL A 476 -8.96 41.25 8.78
N TYR A 477 -9.09 42.00 9.88
CA TYR A 477 -9.17 43.45 9.89
C TYR A 477 -8.30 44.01 11.01
N PRO A 478 -7.12 44.58 10.72
CA PRO A 478 -6.11 44.94 11.73
C PRO A 478 -6.59 45.86 12.86
N GLU A 479 -7.52 46.79 12.53
CA GLU A 479 -8.10 47.71 13.50
C GLU A 479 -9.38 47.18 14.16
N GLY A 480 -9.89 46.04 13.73
CA GLY A 480 -11.11 45.43 14.26
C GLY A 480 -10.92 44.93 15.70
N ILE A 481 -11.95 45.11 16.50
CA ILE A 481 -11.99 44.58 17.87
C ILE A 481 -13.36 43.95 18.07
N GLU A 482 -13.38 42.64 18.21
CA GLU A 482 -14.62 41.88 18.41
C GLU A 482 -14.68 41.29 19.84
N PRO A 483 -15.79 41.55 20.55
CA PRO A 483 -16.00 40.95 21.86
C PRO A 483 -16.04 39.42 21.80
N SER A 484 -15.33 38.75 22.72
CA SER A 484 -15.31 37.29 22.80
C SER A 484 -16.71 36.68 22.95
N ALA A 485 -17.60 37.38 23.68
CA ALA A 485 -18.99 36.94 23.84
C ALA A 485 -19.80 37.01 22.54
N LYS A 486 -19.55 38.04 21.70
CA LYS A 486 -20.21 38.18 20.38
C LYS A 486 -19.74 37.07 19.44
N ILE A 487 -18.43 36.81 19.34
CA ILE A 487 -17.89 35.72 18.55
C ILE A 487 -18.50 34.38 19.00
N LYS A 488 -18.54 34.12 20.31
CA LYS A 488 -19.11 32.90 20.86
C LYS A 488 -20.59 32.73 20.51
N LYS A 489 -21.37 33.80 20.57
CA LYS A 489 -22.78 33.80 20.24
C LYS A 489 -23.00 33.44 18.76
N TYR A 490 -22.32 34.14 17.85
CA TYR A 490 -22.39 33.87 16.40
C TYR A 490 -21.96 32.44 16.07
N TYR A 491 -20.88 31.97 16.69
CA TYR A 491 -20.40 30.60 16.51
C TYR A 491 -21.41 29.56 17.05
N GLN A 492 -22.09 29.85 18.14
CA GLN A 492 -23.14 28.97 18.70
C GLN A 492 -24.37 28.90 17.77
N GLU A 493 -24.78 30.04 17.21
CA GLU A 493 -25.88 30.12 16.23
C GLU A 493 -25.51 29.35 14.94
N PHE A 494 -24.31 29.56 14.42
CA PHE A 494 -23.78 28.82 13.27
C PHE A 494 -23.77 27.31 13.50
N CYS A 495 -23.31 26.85 14.65
CA CYS A 495 -23.32 25.41 14.98
C CYS A 495 -24.73 24.85 15.06
N ALA A 496 -25.69 25.63 15.60
CA ALA A 496 -27.07 25.20 15.69
C ALA A 496 -27.76 25.11 14.30
N ASP A 497 -27.48 26.06 13.40
CA ASP A 497 -28.04 26.11 12.04
C ASP A 497 -27.46 25.00 11.12
N ASN A 498 -26.25 24.49 11.41
CA ASN A 498 -25.55 23.50 10.62
C ASN A 498 -25.46 22.11 11.27
N ASP A 499 -26.13 21.88 12.41
CA ASP A 499 -26.03 20.64 13.20
C ASP A 499 -24.59 20.27 13.61
N PHE A 500 -23.72 21.28 13.80
CA PHE A 500 -22.33 21.07 14.22
C PHE A 500 -22.18 21.06 15.72
N VAL A 501 -21.19 20.30 16.20
CA VAL A 501 -20.80 20.30 17.61
C VAL A 501 -19.89 21.50 17.89
N MET A 502 -20.29 22.36 18.80
CA MET A 502 -19.49 23.50 19.21
C MET A 502 -18.22 23.07 19.94
N LEU A 503 -17.07 23.55 19.50
CA LEU A 503 -15.78 23.30 20.19
C LEU A 503 -15.72 24.01 21.54
N ALA A 504 -14.97 23.42 22.48
CA ALA A 504 -14.74 24.02 23.79
C ALA A 504 -14.05 25.40 23.68
N ASP A 505 -14.34 26.32 24.60
CA ASP A 505 -13.86 27.70 24.56
C ASP A 505 -12.32 27.83 24.47
N ASN A 506 -11.59 26.95 25.13
CA ASN A 506 -10.12 26.93 25.07
C ASN A 506 -9.59 26.48 23.71
N VAL A 507 -10.36 25.70 22.95
CA VAL A 507 -10.00 25.17 21.65
C VAL A 507 -10.20 26.22 20.58
N TRP A 508 -11.43 26.73 20.38
CA TRP A 508 -11.71 27.73 19.35
C TRP A 508 -10.96 29.06 19.57
N THR A 509 -10.75 29.47 20.84
CA THR A 509 -9.98 30.68 21.12
C THR A 509 -8.48 30.53 20.84
N ARG A 510 -7.92 29.33 20.96
CA ARG A 510 -6.55 29.02 20.55
C ARG A 510 -6.44 29.09 19.03
N PHE A 511 -7.35 28.44 18.31
CA PHE A 511 -7.44 28.48 16.85
C PHE A 511 -7.50 29.91 16.30
N LEU A 512 -8.37 30.74 16.86
CA LEU A 512 -8.50 32.15 16.49
C LEU A 512 -7.18 32.91 16.59
N LYS A 513 -6.41 32.68 17.65
CA LYS A 513 -5.11 33.32 17.85
C LYS A 513 -4.05 32.82 16.87
N GLN A 514 -4.02 31.53 16.60
CA GLN A 514 -2.98 30.92 15.78
C GLN A 514 -3.19 31.21 14.29
N LYS A 515 -4.40 31.03 13.79
CA LYS A 515 -4.69 31.17 12.38
C LYS A 515 -4.93 32.61 11.92
N TYR A 516 -5.66 33.36 12.74
CA TYR A 516 -6.00 34.77 12.43
C TYR A 516 -5.06 35.78 13.08
N CYS A 517 -4.01 35.33 13.76
CA CYS A 517 -3.02 36.16 14.46
C CYS A 517 -3.63 37.22 15.41
N CYS A 518 -4.82 36.92 15.96
CA CYS A 518 -5.56 37.87 16.78
C CYS A 518 -4.90 38.08 18.15
N GLN A 519 -4.87 39.31 18.61
CA GLN A 519 -4.42 39.65 19.94
C GLN A 519 -5.60 39.70 20.93
N LYS A 520 -5.48 38.96 22.04
CA LYS A 520 -6.45 39.04 23.10
C LYS A 520 -6.29 40.38 23.85
N VAL A 521 -7.34 41.18 23.85
CA VAL A 521 -7.36 42.51 24.49
C VAL A 521 -8.50 42.59 25.51
N PHE A 522 -8.40 43.57 26.41
CA PHE A 522 -9.51 43.98 27.27
C PHE A 522 -10.03 45.31 26.72
N TYR A 523 -11.28 45.33 26.35
CA TYR A 523 -11.94 46.41 25.67
C TYR A 523 -13.11 46.92 26.52
N THR A 524 -13.35 48.20 26.53
CA THR A 524 -14.51 48.80 27.19
C THR A 524 -15.46 49.26 26.10
N GLU A 525 -16.69 48.70 26.08
CA GLU A 525 -17.70 49.09 25.11
C GLU A 525 -18.01 50.59 25.24
N PRO A 526 -18.03 51.35 24.12
CA PRO A 526 -18.29 52.80 24.13
C PRO A 526 -19.61 53.18 24.82
N ASP A 527 -20.62 52.31 24.65
CA ASP A 527 -21.99 52.55 25.13
C ASP A 527 -22.32 51.88 26.50
N ALA A 528 -21.33 51.25 27.12
CA ALA A 528 -21.57 50.57 28.40
C ALA A 528 -21.59 51.54 29.57
N ILE A 529 -22.76 51.81 30.12
CA ILE A 529 -23.00 52.66 31.28
C ILE A 529 -22.17 52.20 32.53
N SER A 530 -21.67 50.96 32.55
CA SER A 530 -20.93 50.40 33.67
C SER A 530 -19.39 50.49 33.58
N GLY A 531 -18.81 50.91 32.45
CA GLY A 531 -17.36 50.95 32.21
C GLY A 531 -16.66 49.61 32.39
N LYS A 532 -17.39 48.48 32.30
CA LYS A 532 -16.87 47.12 32.50
C LYS A 532 -15.96 46.71 31.37
N ARG A 533 -14.74 46.29 31.69
CA ARG A 533 -13.83 45.70 30.72
C ARG A 533 -14.24 44.28 30.36
N ILE A 534 -14.44 44.03 29.07
CA ILE A 534 -14.78 42.72 28.51
C ILE A 534 -13.60 42.15 27.72
N ARG A 535 -13.56 40.83 27.58
CA ARG A 535 -12.56 40.17 26.75
C ARG A 535 -12.93 40.35 25.29
N ALA A 536 -11.96 40.74 24.46
CA ALA A 536 -12.13 40.91 23.01
C ALA A 536 -10.88 40.40 22.26
N TYR A 537 -11.01 40.29 20.97
CA TYR A 537 -9.92 39.95 20.05
C TYR A 537 -9.72 41.11 19.06
N LYS A 538 -8.48 41.64 18.99
CA LYS A 538 -8.07 42.63 18.01
C LYS A 538 -7.48 41.95 16.78
N GLY A 539 -7.72 42.52 15.59
CA GLY A 539 -7.19 42.02 14.31
C GLY A 539 -8.23 41.35 13.43
N ILE A 540 -9.48 41.27 13.88
CA ILE A 540 -10.60 40.65 13.13
C ILE A 540 -11.86 41.50 13.20
N ARG A 541 -12.77 41.23 12.25
CA ARG A 541 -14.14 41.72 12.22
C ARG A 541 -15.09 40.58 11.89
N LEU A 542 -16.25 40.53 12.57
CA LEU A 542 -17.34 39.64 12.21
C LEU A 542 -18.17 40.22 11.07
N VAL A 543 -18.44 39.43 10.07
CA VAL A 543 -19.42 39.72 9.00
C VAL A 543 -20.82 39.49 9.54
N ASP A 544 -21.76 40.39 9.22
CA ASP A 544 -23.13 40.31 9.76
C ASP A 544 -23.90 39.11 9.19
N MET A 545 -24.42 38.26 10.06
CA MET A 545 -25.26 37.10 9.70
C MET A 545 -26.61 37.49 9.09
N SER A 546 -26.97 38.77 9.08
CA SER A 546 -28.27 39.29 8.64
C SER A 546 -28.38 39.54 7.14
N THR A 547 -27.26 39.46 6.37
CA THR A 547 -27.24 39.88 4.96
C THR A 547 -27.45 38.71 3.96
N GLU A 548 -27.55 37.47 4.39
CA GLU A 548 -27.75 36.31 3.48
C GLU A 548 -29.13 35.61 3.58
N LYS A 549 -30.11 36.23 4.22
CA LYS A 549 -31.51 35.71 4.27
C LYS A 549 -32.47 36.47 3.37
N GLU A 550 -32.01 37.00 2.23
CA GLU A 550 -32.90 37.47 1.16
C GLU A 550 -32.75 36.66 -0.13
#